data_8844e12a93254d3747635acae081bae8
#
_entry.id   8844e12a93254d3747635acae081bae8
#
_cell.length_a   1.000
_cell.length_b   1.000
_cell.length_c   1.000
_cell.angle_alpha   90.00
_cell.angle_beta   90.00
_cell.angle_gamma   90.00
#
_symmetry.space_group_name_H-M   'P 1'
#
loop_
_entity.id
_entity.type
_entity.pdbx_description
1 polymer ?
#
loop_
_entity_poly.entity_id
_entity_poly.type
_entity_poly.pdbx_seq_one_letter_code
_entity_poly.pdbx_strand_id
1 'polypeptide(L)'
;MNGARSLLTTLVGAGVNVCFANPGTSEMHFVAALDDVPDMRGILTLFEGVATGAADGYARVSGHPAATLLHLGPGLGNGLANLHNARRARVPVVNIVGDHATYHARYDAPLESDIASIARSVSGWYRVAARSDDVGGDAADAVAAASRPPGCVAKIGRAHV
;
A
#
# COMPACT_ATOMS: atom_id res chain seq x y z
N MET A 1 -8.29 9.67 -16.19
CA MET A 1 -8.34 8.60 -15.16
C MET A 1 -7.76 9.22 -13.90
N ASN A 2 -8.38 9.07 -12.72
CA ASN A 2 -7.76 9.57 -11.50
C ASN A 2 -6.64 8.63 -11.02
N GLY A 3 -5.76 9.11 -10.15
CA GLY A 3 -4.61 8.33 -9.68
C GLY A 3 -4.98 7.02 -8.99
N ALA A 4 -6.06 7.00 -8.19
CA ALA A 4 -6.51 5.80 -7.50
C ALA A 4 -6.96 4.70 -8.47
N ARG A 5 -7.72 5.05 -9.50
CA ARG A 5 -8.12 4.09 -10.54
C ARG A 5 -6.91 3.60 -11.35
N SER A 6 -5.96 4.48 -11.67
CA SER A 6 -4.71 4.11 -12.34
C SER A 6 -3.91 3.11 -11.48
N LEU A 7 -3.80 3.37 -10.18
CA LEU A 7 -3.17 2.48 -9.20
C LEU A 7 -3.80 1.10 -9.23
N LEU A 8 -5.12 1.01 -9.01
CA LEU A 8 -5.84 -0.27 -8.93
C LEU A 8 -5.76 -1.06 -10.25
N THR A 9 -5.97 -0.40 -11.38
CA THR A 9 -5.89 -1.06 -12.70
C THR A 9 -4.48 -1.62 -12.95
N THR A 10 -3.45 -0.88 -12.56
CA THR A 10 -2.05 -1.33 -12.71
C THR A 10 -1.74 -2.51 -11.79
N LEU A 11 -2.20 -2.47 -10.52
CA LEU A 11 -2.02 -3.57 -9.59
C LEU A 11 -2.67 -4.86 -10.11
N VAL A 12 -3.92 -4.78 -10.57
CA VAL A 12 -4.66 -5.92 -11.15
C VAL A 12 -3.95 -6.44 -12.40
N GLY A 13 -3.57 -5.55 -13.31
CA GLY A 13 -2.83 -5.92 -14.52
C GLY A 13 -1.47 -6.58 -14.23
N ALA A 14 -0.89 -6.32 -13.07
CA ALA A 14 0.35 -6.92 -12.60
C ALA A 14 0.12 -8.16 -11.69
N GLY A 15 -1.11 -8.67 -11.58
CA GLY A 15 -1.45 -9.88 -10.84
C GLY A 15 -1.70 -9.70 -9.34
N VAL A 16 -1.83 -8.45 -8.87
CA VAL A 16 -2.24 -8.13 -7.49
C VAL A 16 -3.73 -7.83 -7.48
N ASN A 17 -4.55 -8.80 -7.11
CA ASN A 17 -6.01 -8.74 -7.19
C ASN A 17 -6.71 -8.77 -5.83
N VAL A 18 -5.97 -8.69 -4.73
CA VAL A 18 -6.51 -8.61 -3.38
C VAL A 18 -5.82 -7.49 -2.60
N CYS A 19 -6.62 -6.70 -1.89
CA CYS A 19 -6.15 -5.63 -1.00
C CYS A 19 -6.82 -5.76 0.36
N PHE A 20 -6.01 -5.96 1.40
CA PHE A 20 -6.47 -5.93 2.79
C PHE A 20 -6.37 -4.49 3.31
N ALA A 21 -7.49 -3.92 3.72
CA ALA A 21 -7.61 -2.49 3.94
C ALA A 21 -8.16 -2.13 5.32
N ASN A 22 -7.54 -1.14 5.95
CA ASN A 22 -8.12 -0.40 7.06
C ASN A 22 -8.06 1.10 6.72
N PRO A 23 -8.97 1.58 5.86
CA PRO A 23 -8.92 2.95 5.35
C PRO A 23 -9.47 3.97 6.34
N GLY A 24 -8.91 5.17 6.30
CA GLY A 24 -9.50 6.37 6.87
C GLY A 24 -9.95 7.35 5.78
N THR A 25 -10.17 8.60 6.15
CA THR A 25 -10.66 9.64 5.23
C THR A 25 -9.68 9.97 4.10
N SER A 26 -8.39 9.81 4.32
CA SER A 26 -7.36 10.07 3.31
C SER A 26 -7.34 9.04 2.18
N GLU A 27 -7.91 7.87 2.39
CA GLU A 27 -7.93 6.77 1.42
C GLU A 27 -9.26 6.63 0.67
N MET A 28 -10.22 7.56 0.84
CA MET A 28 -11.55 7.47 0.23
C MET A 28 -11.52 7.43 -1.29
N HIS A 29 -10.55 8.08 -1.93
CA HIS A 29 -10.40 7.99 -3.38
C HIS A 29 -10.05 6.58 -3.85
N PHE A 30 -9.23 5.86 -3.07
CA PHE A 30 -8.91 4.45 -3.33
C PHE A 30 -10.15 3.57 -3.12
N VAL A 31 -10.87 3.78 -2.02
CA VAL A 31 -12.08 3.02 -1.71
C VAL A 31 -13.15 3.19 -2.79
N ALA A 32 -13.39 4.44 -3.22
CA ALA A 32 -14.33 4.73 -4.30
C ALA A 32 -13.92 4.10 -5.64
N ALA A 33 -12.62 4.02 -5.91
CA ALA A 33 -12.13 3.43 -7.16
C ALA A 33 -12.27 1.89 -7.21
N LEU A 34 -12.51 1.22 -6.07
CA LEU A 34 -12.81 -0.22 -6.05
C LEU A 34 -14.09 -0.56 -6.81
N ASP A 35 -15.08 0.33 -6.81
CA ASP A 35 -16.32 0.15 -7.57
C ASP A 35 -16.09 0.15 -9.09
N ASP A 36 -15.05 0.86 -9.53
CA ASP A 36 -14.65 0.97 -10.95
C ASP A 36 -13.72 -0.18 -11.42
N VAL A 37 -13.13 -0.92 -10.48
CA VAL A 37 -12.15 -1.98 -10.75
C VAL A 37 -12.55 -3.27 -10.02
N PRO A 38 -13.61 -3.96 -10.48
CA PRO A 38 -14.19 -5.12 -9.78
C PRO A 38 -13.24 -6.31 -9.65
N ASP A 39 -12.19 -6.37 -10.45
CA ASP A 39 -11.15 -7.40 -10.36
C ASP A 39 -10.21 -7.21 -9.15
N MET A 40 -10.24 -6.06 -8.49
CA MET A 40 -9.56 -5.84 -7.21
C MET A 40 -10.51 -6.18 -6.07
N ARG A 41 -10.24 -7.26 -5.37
CA ARG A 41 -11.00 -7.64 -4.18
C ARG A 41 -10.52 -6.86 -2.96
N GLY A 42 -11.29 -5.87 -2.51
CA GLY A 42 -11.07 -5.16 -1.25
C GLY A 42 -11.61 -5.98 -0.06
N ILE A 43 -10.77 -6.23 0.94
CA ILE A 43 -11.13 -6.92 2.18
C ILE A 43 -10.92 -5.98 3.35
N LEU A 44 -12.02 -5.56 3.98
CA LEU A 44 -11.97 -4.71 5.16
C LEU A 44 -11.37 -5.49 6.34
N THR A 45 -10.42 -4.86 7.02
CA THR A 45 -9.87 -5.31 8.29
C THR A 45 -10.10 -4.23 9.35
N LEU A 46 -10.22 -4.62 10.61
CA LEU A 46 -10.52 -3.65 11.69
C LEU A 46 -9.26 -3.15 12.41
N PHE A 47 -8.09 -3.52 11.92
CA PHE A 47 -6.79 -3.11 12.44
C PHE A 47 -5.70 -3.38 11.40
N GLU A 48 -4.76 -2.47 11.23
CA GLU A 48 -3.74 -2.57 10.18
C GLU A 48 -2.76 -3.72 10.40
N GLY A 49 -2.52 -4.12 11.66
CA GLY A 49 -1.78 -5.34 11.96
C GLY A 49 -2.46 -6.58 11.38
N VAL A 50 -3.81 -6.63 11.39
CA VAL A 50 -4.56 -7.70 10.72
C VAL A 50 -4.42 -7.61 9.20
N ALA A 51 -4.50 -6.40 8.63
CA ALA A 51 -4.32 -6.20 7.19
C ALA A 51 -2.96 -6.73 6.71
N THR A 52 -1.89 -6.33 7.38
CA THR A 52 -0.53 -6.72 6.99
C THR A 52 -0.23 -8.19 7.26
N GLY A 53 -0.78 -8.77 8.35
CA GLY A 53 -0.69 -10.20 8.62
C GLY A 53 -1.46 -11.05 7.63
N ALA A 54 -2.66 -10.61 7.22
CA ALA A 54 -3.46 -11.28 6.20
C ALA A 54 -2.78 -11.24 4.82
N ALA A 55 -2.18 -10.10 4.45
CA ALA A 55 -1.41 -9.97 3.21
C ALA A 55 -0.19 -10.90 3.19
N ASP A 56 0.56 -10.96 4.30
CA ASP A 56 1.69 -11.89 4.45
C ASP A 56 1.24 -13.35 4.31
N GLY A 57 0.18 -13.75 5.03
CA GLY A 57 -0.38 -15.11 4.96
C GLY A 57 -0.91 -15.46 3.57
N TYR A 58 -1.67 -14.55 2.96
CA TYR A 58 -2.18 -14.74 1.60
C TYR A 58 -1.04 -14.98 0.60
N ALA A 59 -0.04 -14.10 0.61
CA ALA A 59 1.04 -14.22 -0.36
C ALA A 59 1.88 -15.50 -0.18
N ARG A 60 2.05 -15.98 1.06
CA ARG A 60 2.73 -17.26 1.34
C ARG A 60 1.95 -18.46 0.77
N VAL A 61 0.63 -18.44 0.92
CA VAL A 61 -0.21 -19.61 0.54
C VAL A 61 -0.54 -19.60 -0.94
N SER A 62 -0.86 -18.43 -1.49
CA SER A 62 -1.27 -18.30 -2.90
C SER A 62 -0.08 -18.29 -3.88
N GLY A 63 1.12 -17.89 -3.42
CA GLY A 63 2.26 -17.60 -4.28
C GLY A 63 2.14 -16.29 -5.07
N HIS A 64 1.08 -15.50 -4.84
CA HIS A 64 0.84 -14.22 -5.50
C HIS A 64 1.01 -13.06 -4.53
N PRO A 65 1.50 -11.88 -4.98
CA PRO A 65 1.59 -10.72 -4.12
C PRO A 65 0.21 -10.22 -3.69
N ALA A 66 0.12 -9.66 -2.50
CA ALA A 66 -1.07 -8.98 -1.99
C ALA A 66 -0.80 -7.50 -1.77
N ALA A 67 -1.84 -6.67 -1.87
CA ALA A 67 -1.79 -5.28 -1.46
C ALA A 67 -2.34 -5.06 -0.05
N THR A 68 -1.90 -4.01 0.61
CA THR A 68 -2.55 -3.44 1.80
C THR A 68 -2.85 -1.97 1.60
N LEU A 69 -3.91 -1.47 2.23
CA LEU A 69 -4.23 -0.04 2.32
C LEU A 69 -4.24 0.36 3.80
N LEU A 70 -3.32 1.24 4.18
CA LEU A 70 -3.05 1.62 5.55
C LEU A 70 -3.25 3.12 5.75
N HIS A 71 -3.83 3.51 6.91
CA HIS A 71 -4.17 4.89 7.20
C HIS A 71 -2.99 5.68 7.76
N LEU A 72 -2.32 6.43 6.89
CA LEU A 72 -1.20 7.34 7.19
C LEU A 72 -0.07 6.68 8.03
N GLY A 73 0.68 7.51 8.76
CA GLY A 73 1.77 7.05 9.62
C GLY A 73 1.34 6.14 10.75
N PRO A 74 0.28 6.47 11.52
CA PRO A 74 -0.23 5.58 12.57
C PRO A 74 -0.64 4.20 12.04
N GLY A 75 -1.32 4.14 10.88
CA GLY A 75 -1.71 2.88 10.27
C GLY A 75 -0.51 2.05 9.81
N LEU A 76 0.51 2.69 9.23
CA LEU A 76 1.76 2.01 8.94
C LEU A 76 2.44 1.50 10.21
N GLY A 77 2.46 2.32 11.27
CA GLY A 77 2.99 1.95 12.58
C GLY A 77 2.34 0.69 13.15
N ASN A 78 1.00 0.60 13.09
CA ASN A 78 0.25 -0.58 13.52
C ASN A 78 0.59 -1.85 12.71
N GLY A 79 0.95 -1.69 11.44
CA GLY A 79 1.29 -2.81 10.55
C GLY A 79 2.73 -3.32 10.66
N LEU A 80 3.63 -2.60 11.34
CA LEU A 80 5.08 -2.82 11.27
C LEU A 80 5.51 -4.24 11.68
N ALA A 81 4.91 -4.83 12.70
CA ALA A 81 5.33 -6.14 13.21
C ALA A 81 5.22 -7.22 12.11
N ASN A 82 4.08 -7.27 11.41
CA ASN A 82 3.87 -8.25 10.35
C ASN A 82 4.64 -7.90 9.07
N LEU A 83 4.81 -6.61 8.76
CA LEU A 83 5.67 -6.19 7.65
C LEU A 83 7.14 -6.55 7.89
N HIS A 84 7.62 -6.46 9.15
CA HIS A 84 8.93 -6.97 9.51
C HIS A 84 9.04 -8.47 9.22
N ASN A 85 8.04 -9.26 9.62
CA ASN A 85 8.01 -10.71 9.39
C ASN A 85 7.96 -11.03 7.89
N ALA A 86 7.10 -10.36 7.12
CA ALA A 86 7.00 -10.49 5.66
C ALA A 86 8.34 -10.19 4.99
N ARG A 87 9.01 -9.09 5.38
CA ARG A 87 10.34 -8.73 4.88
C ARG A 87 11.37 -9.81 5.18
N ARG A 88 11.42 -10.30 6.42
CA ARG A 88 12.37 -11.37 6.83
C ARG A 88 12.12 -12.68 6.09
N ALA A 89 10.88 -12.99 5.81
CA ALA A 89 10.48 -14.19 5.07
C ALA A 89 10.47 -13.96 3.54
N ARG A 90 10.80 -12.74 3.07
CA ARG A 90 10.85 -12.40 1.64
C ARG A 90 9.51 -12.61 0.92
N VAL A 91 8.43 -12.27 1.60
CA VAL A 91 7.07 -12.39 1.09
C VAL A 91 6.70 -11.14 0.30
N PRO A 92 6.16 -11.27 -0.92
CA PRO A 92 5.79 -10.12 -1.74
C PRO A 92 4.52 -9.44 -1.21
N VAL A 93 4.66 -8.25 -0.64
CA VAL A 93 3.56 -7.40 -0.18
C VAL A 93 3.75 -5.99 -0.71
N VAL A 94 2.70 -5.43 -1.31
CA VAL A 94 2.66 -4.04 -1.78
C VAL A 94 1.83 -3.22 -0.81
N ASN A 95 2.47 -2.35 -0.03
CA ASN A 95 1.76 -1.50 0.92
C ASN A 95 1.45 -0.14 0.30
N ILE A 96 0.18 0.21 0.28
CA ILE A 96 -0.32 1.53 -0.08
C ILE A 96 -0.63 2.24 1.22
N VAL A 97 0.01 3.39 1.43
CA VAL A 97 -0.17 4.17 2.65
C VAL A 97 -0.69 5.54 2.25
N GLY A 98 -1.85 5.91 2.80
CA GLY A 98 -2.39 7.25 2.64
C GLY A 98 -1.43 8.31 3.19
N ASP A 99 -1.61 9.53 2.74
CA ASP A 99 -0.85 10.68 3.20
C ASP A 99 -1.72 11.93 3.07
N HIS A 100 -1.37 12.99 3.77
CA HIS A 100 -2.04 14.28 3.59
C HIS A 100 -1.76 14.87 2.20
N ALA A 101 -2.69 15.72 1.73
CA ALA A 101 -2.46 16.50 0.54
C ALA A 101 -1.18 17.34 0.67
N THR A 102 -0.43 17.52 -0.42
CA THR A 102 0.86 18.22 -0.41
C THR A 102 0.83 19.61 0.23
N TYR A 103 -0.26 20.35 0.00
CA TYR A 103 -0.45 21.68 0.57
C TYR A 103 -0.77 21.65 2.06
N HIS A 104 -1.20 20.51 2.62
CA HIS A 104 -1.64 20.35 3.99
C HIS A 104 -0.50 19.89 4.93
N ALA A 105 0.49 19.17 4.42
CA ALA A 105 1.61 18.62 5.22
C ALA A 105 2.32 19.69 6.08
N ARG A 106 2.41 20.95 5.59
CA ARG A 106 3.04 22.06 6.32
C ARG A 106 2.36 22.47 7.64
N TYR A 107 1.14 22.00 7.87
CA TYR A 107 0.36 22.36 9.06
C TYR A 107 0.53 21.38 10.22
N ASP A 108 1.37 20.35 10.06
CA ASP A 108 1.64 19.34 11.10
C ASP A 108 0.34 18.79 11.72
N ALA A 109 -0.56 18.32 10.84
CA ALA A 109 -1.86 17.78 11.26
C ALA A 109 -1.67 16.58 12.20
N PRO A 110 -2.68 16.24 13.05
CA PRO A 110 -2.53 15.21 14.09
C PRO A 110 -2.05 13.83 13.62
N LEU A 111 -2.22 13.49 12.34
CA LEU A 111 -1.76 12.21 11.78
C LEU A 111 -0.54 12.37 10.86
N GLU A 112 0.03 13.59 10.76
CA GLU A 112 1.27 13.82 10.02
C GLU A 112 2.40 13.00 10.64
N SER A 113 3.21 12.38 9.82
CA SER A 113 4.28 11.49 10.28
C SER A 113 5.39 11.40 9.25
N ASP A 114 6.61 11.17 9.67
CA ASP A 114 7.70 10.77 8.78
C ASP A 114 7.51 9.32 8.33
N ILE A 115 6.53 9.13 7.42
CA ILE A 115 6.19 7.84 6.85
C ILE A 115 7.41 7.21 6.17
N ALA A 116 8.30 8.01 5.59
CA ALA A 116 9.50 7.53 4.92
C ALA A 116 10.43 6.77 5.87
N SER A 117 10.74 7.36 7.02
CA SER A 117 11.60 6.74 8.04
C SER A 117 10.98 5.46 8.59
N ILE A 118 9.68 5.46 8.87
CA ILE A 118 8.97 4.28 9.32
C ILE A 118 9.03 3.16 8.27
N ALA A 119 8.72 3.48 7.02
CA ALA A 119 8.65 2.51 5.93
C ALA A 119 10.01 1.86 5.62
N ARG A 120 11.10 2.64 5.63
CA ARG A 120 12.45 2.14 5.29
C ARG A 120 12.93 1.00 6.19
N SER A 121 12.45 0.93 7.42
CA SER A 121 12.84 -0.12 8.37
C SER A 121 12.32 -1.50 7.97
N VAL A 122 11.18 -1.56 7.27
CA VAL A 122 10.47 -2.80 6.91
C VAL A 122 10.29 -3.03 5.42
N SER A 123 10.68 -2.07 4.56
CA SER A 123 10.53 -2.18 3.12
C SER A 123 11.86 -2.37 2.40
N GLY A 124 11.88 -3.18 1.36
CA GLY A 124 13.01 -3.30 0.44
C GLY A 124 12.97 -2.26 -0.70
N TRP A 125 11.80 -1.69 -0.95
CA TRP A 125 11.56 -0.64 -1.93
C TRP A 125 10.55 0.38 -1.40
N TYR A 126 10.75 1.66 -1.69
CA TYR A 126 9.92 2.75 -1.21
C TYR A 126 9.81 3.86 -2.24
N ARG A 127 8.62 4.36 -2.46
CA ARG A 127 8.33 5.52 -3.30
C ARG A 127 7.25 6.40 -2.70
N VAL A 128 7.38 7.70 -2.85
CA VAL A 128 6.31 8.68 -2.63
C VAL A 128 5.86 9.19 -3.99
N ALA A 129 4.60 8.94 -4.34
CA ALA A 129 4.03 9.49 -5.56
C ALA A 129 3.91 11.02 -5.43
N ALA A 130 4.55 11.74 -6.33
CA ALA A 130 4.54 13.21 -6.31
C ALA A 130 3.31 13.78 -7.05
N ARG A 131 2.80 13.05 -8.02
CA ARG A 131 1.69 13.45 -8.90
C ARG A 131 0.78 12.26 -9.17
N SER A 132 -0.52 12.56 -9.42
CA SER A 132 -1.50 11.53 -9.80
C SER A 132 -1.10 10.75 -11.07
N ASP A 133 -0.44 11.42 -12.00
CA ASP A 133 -0.03 10.83 -13.27
C ASP A 133 1.08 9.77 -13.11
N ASP A 134 1.88 9.87 -12.05
CA ASP A 134 3.00 8.96 -11.79
C ASP A 134 2.55 7.68 -11.09
N VAL A 135 1.39 7.68 -10.43
CA VAL A 135 0.94 6.62 -9.52
C VAL A 135 0.85 5.25 -10.19
N GLY A 136 0.41 5.20 -11.45
CA GLY A 136 0.36 3.94 -12.22
C GLY A 136 1.76 3.36 -12.46
N GLY A 137 2.72 4.19 -12.85
CA GLY A 137 4.12 3.79 -13.01
C GLY A 137 4.75 3.33 -11.70
N ASP A 138 4.53 4.10 -10.63
CA ASP A 138 5.01 3.75 -9.28
C ASP A 138 4.41 2.41 -8.79
N ALA A 139 3.15 2.11 -9.13
CA ALA A 139 2.52 0.83 -8.82
C ALA A 139 3.19 -0.33 -9.56
N ALA A 140 3.47 -0.18 -10.84
CA ALA A 140 4.18 -1.20 -11.63
C ALA A 140 5.58 -1.47 -11.07
N ASP A 141 6.32 -0.41 -10.73
CA ASP A 141 7.65 -0.52 -10.11
C ASP A 141 7.58 -1.22 -8.75
N ALA A 142 6.56 -0.91 -7.93
CA ALA A 142 6.38 -1.54 -6.62
C ALA A 142 6.11 -3.04 -6.74
N VAL A 143 5.23 -3.46 -7.66
CA VAL A 143 4.95 -4.89 -7.90
C VAL A 143 6.20 -5.58 -8.44
N ALA A 144 6.90 -4.97 -9.39
CA ALA A 144 8.16 -5.50 -9.91
C ALA A 144 9.21 -5.67 -8.81
N ALA A 145 9.32 -4.70 -7.90
CA ALA A 145 10.24 -4.77 -6.77
C ALA A 145 9.83 -5.86 -5.77
N ALA A 146 8.52 -5.96 -5.44
CA ALA A 146 8.02 -6.98 -4.52
C ALA A 146 8.18 -8.40 -5.06
N SER A 147 8.01 -8.59 -6.36
CA SER A 147 8.01 -9.90 -7.01
C SER A 147 9.40 -10.39 -7.43
N ARG A 148 10.43 -9.52 -7.44
CA ARG A 148 11.80 -9.96 -7.77
C ARG A 148 12.31 -10.95 -6.73
N PRO A 149 12.85 -12.11 -7.15
CA PRO A 149 13.51 -12.99 -6.18
C PRO A 149 14.69 -12.29 -5.51
N PRO A 150 14.80 -12.36 -4.22
CA PRO A 150 14.00 -13.16 -3.28
C PRO A 150 12.78 -12.43 -2.68
N GLY A 151 11.88 -11.85 -3.37
CA GLY A 151 10.69 -11.16 -2.89
C GLY A 151 10.95 -10.05 -1.82
N CYS A 152 10.13 -9.03 -1.79
CA CYS A 152 10.26 -8.00 -0.76
C CYS A 152 8.94 -7.31 -0.42
N VAL A 153 8.94 -6.55 0.67
CA VAL A 153 7.90 -5.59 0.97
C VAL A 153 8.19 -4.31 0.20
N ALA A 154 7.31 -3.95 -0.71
CA ALA A 154 7.33 -2.66 -1.40
C ALA A 154 6.31 -1.71 -0.77
N LYS A 155 6.58 -0.41 -0.79
CA LYS A 155 5.68 0.61 -0.24
C LYS A 155 5.53 1.78 -1.19
N ILE A 156 4.28 2.14 -1.49
CA ILE A 156 3.88 3.37 -2.18
C ILE A 156 3.24 4.30 -1.16
N GLY A 157 3.75 5.52 -1.04
CA GLY A 157 3.13 6.57 -0.24
C GLY A 157 2.26 7.48 -1.09
N ARG A 158 1.31 8.17 -0.42
CA ARG A 158 0.47 9.21 -0.98
C ARG A 158 -0.57 8.71 -1.99
N ALA A 159 -1.59 7.99 -1.47
CA ALA A 159 -2.76 7.63 -2.26
C ALA A 159 -3.71 8.83 -2.54
N HIS A 160 -3.40 10.01 -2.00
CA HIS A 160 -4.21 11.22 -2.14
C HIS A 160 -3.60 12.14 -3.20
N VAL A 161 -3.80 11.79 -4.46
CA VAL A 161 -3.35 12.55 -5.63
C VAL A 161 -4.47 12.66 -6.66
#